data_e0f246969f06540697ebbdd852519628
#
_entry.id   e0f246969f06540697ebbdd852519628
#
_cell.length_a   1.000
_cell.length_b   1.000
_cell.length_c   1.000
_cell.angle_alpha   90.00
_cell.angle_beta   90.00
_cell.angle_gamma   90.00
#
_symmetry.space_group_name_H-M   'P 1'
#
loop_
_entity.id
_entity.type
_entity.pdbx_description
1 polymer ?
#
loop_
_entity_poly.entity_id
_entity_poly.type
_entity_poly.pdbx_seq_one_letter_code
_entity_poly.pdbx_strand_id
1 'polypeptide(L)'
;MPVSALSIVNRTKTSKSRKGLVSKSSKTTLESGFQEVLEPSFFDRRADSVARELLGCWLIVQRANQHQEKHRIFEAEAYLGPHDLACHGHMGPTRRNRTMFGPAGYWYVYLCYGMHWMLNVVTGREGLPAAVLLRGVGATEGPGRLTKMLGVTKQYDGKRLEPISGLWIERGDGVPRRQIQRTPRIGVSYAKHWADKPLRYLVNPSIFDSRTVIRSGL
;
A
#
# COMPACT_ATOMS: atom_id res chain seq x y z
N MET A 1 -29.58 -3.37 66.61
CA MET A 1 -29.74 -2.49 67.80
C MET A 1 -28.43 -1.83 68.05
N PRO A 2 -28.48 -0.57 68.41
CA PRO A 2 -28.51 0.66 67.60
C PRO A 2 -27.22 1.45 67.80
N VAL A 3 -26.94 2.59 67.34
CA VAL A 3 -27.47 3.97 67.42
C VAL A 3 -26.52 4.85 66.59
N SER A 4 -27.07 5.65 65.74
CA SER A 4 -27.33 7.08 65.90
C SER A 4 -26.12 7.99 65.62
N ALA A 5 -26.14 8.68 64.57
CA ALA A 5 -26.45 10.09 64.31
C ALA A 5 -25.45 11.12 64.89
N LEU A 6 -24.98 12.01 64.09
CA LEU A 6 -25.34 13.44 64.14
C LEU A 6 -24.70 14.26 63.01
N SER A 7 -25.53 15.06 62.42
CA SER A 7 -25.23 16.15 61.48
C SER A 7 -24.41 17.25 62.19
N ILE A 8 -23.61 17.98 61.42
CA ILE A 8 -23.50 19.44 61.56
C ILE A 8 -23.26 20.06 60.14
N VAL A 9 -24.20 20.91 59.83
CA VAL A 9 -24.18 21.91 58.78
C VAL A 9 -23.24 23.03 59.16
N ASN A 10 -22.42 23.52 58.26
CA ASN A 10 -22.21 24.97 58.23
C ASN A 10 -21.84 25.49 56.83
N ARG A 11 -22.43 26.59 56.55
CA ARG A 11 -22.55 27.42 55.37
C ARG A 11 -21.34 28.34 55.16
N THR A 12 -21.25 28.74 53.90
CA THR A 12 -20.81 30.04 53.30
C THR A 12 -19.32 30.26 53.09
N LYS A 13 -18.88 30.59 51.91
CA LYS A 13 -19.02 31.85 51.16
C LYS A 13 -18.27 31.77 49.79
N THR A 14 -18.91 32.35 48.84
CA THR A 14 -18.44 32.86 47.54
C THR A 14 -17.03 33.45 47.49
N SER A 15 -16.25 33.15 46.41
CA SER A 15 -15.55 34.19 45.68
C SER A 15 -14.96 33.72 44.35
N LYS A 16 -15.42 34.39 43.29
CA LYS A 16 -14.68 34.91 42.11
C LYS A 16 -13.81 33.97 41.25
N SER A 17 -14.37 33.67 40.08
CA SER A 17 -13.77 33.83 38.76
C SER A 17 -12.27 34.10 38.71
N ARG A 18 -11.53 33.10 38.17
CA ARG A 18 -10.29 33.34 37.42
C ARG A 18 -10.38 32.59 36.08
N LYS A 19 -10.50 33.37 35.01
CA LYS A 19 -10.30 32.92 33.63
C LYS A 19 -8.90 32.30 33.51
N GLY A 20 -8.86 30.98 33.41
CA GLY A 20 -7.66 30.25 33.06
C GLY A 20 -7.41 30.39 31.58
N LEU A 21 -6.30 30.98 31.26
CA LEU A 21 -5.71 31.14 29.94
C LEU A 21 -5.50 29.73 29.35
N VAL A 22 -6.26 29.39 28.33
CA VAL A 22 -6.03 28.18 27.54
C VAL A 22 -4.76 28.42 26.73
N SER A 23 -3.67 27.89 27.20
CA SER A 23 -2.42 27.77 26.47
C SER A 23 -2.69 26.91 25.22
N LYS A 24 -2.75 27.55 24.06
CA LYS A 24 -2.66 26.85 22.77
C LYS A 24 -1.28 26.25 22.69
N SER A 25 -1.18 24.97 23.02
CA SER A 25 -0.02 24.16 22.69
C SER A 25 0.07 24.13 21.17
N SER A 26 0.95 24.94 20.63
CA SER A 26 1.42 24.84 19.26
C SER A 26 2.15 23.50 19.13
N LYS A 27 1.47 22.50 18.53
CA LYS A 27 2.14 21.31 18.01
C LYS A 27 3.09 21.78 16.90
N THR A 28 4.32 22.01 17.27
CA THR A 28 5.43 22.09 16.32
C THR A 28 5.55 20.71 15.70
N THR A 29 4.95 20.51 14.55
CA THR A 29 5.20 19.34 13.70
C THR A 29 6.65 19.46 13.23
N LEU A 30 7.54 18.76 13.89
CA LEU A 30 8.84 18.45 13.31
C LEU A 30 8.55 17.56 12.10
N GLU A 31 8.66 18.13 10.91
CA GLU A 31 8.69 17.40 9.65
C GLU A 31 9.97 16.55 9.64
N SER A 32 9.94 15.40 10.30
CA SER A 32 10.88 14.32 10.04
C SER A 32 10.50 13.77 8.66
N GLY A 33 11.41 13.87 7.68
CA GLY A 33 11.20 13.45 6.30
C GLY A 33 11.05 11.94 6.10
N PHE A 34 10.55 11.21 7.10
CA PHE A 34 10.20 9.79 7.02
C PHE A 34 8.73 9.64 6.64
N GLN A 35 8.49 9.18 5.44
CA GLN A 35 7.14 8.81 5.02
C GLN A 35 6.74 7.50 5.70
N GLU A 36 5.43 7.38 6.03
CA GLU A 36 4.86 6.23 6.72
C GLU A 36 4.91 4.99 5.82
N VAL A 37 5.51 3.90 6.32
CA VAL A 37 5.43 2.58 5.69
C VAL A 37 3.98 2.11 5.70
N LEU A 38 3.49 1.59 4.59
CA LEU A 38 2.13 1.09 4.52
C LEU A 38 2.00 -0.23 5.30
N GLU A 39 1.14 -0.21 6.32
CA GLU A 39 0.87 -1.35 7.18
C GLU A 39 0.02 -2.42 6.49
N PRO A 40 0.05 -3.69 6.93
CA PRO A 40 -0.76 -4.78 6.36
C PRO A 40 -2.25 -4.47 6.26
N SER A 41 -2.81 -3.69 7.21
CA SER A 41 -4.20 -3.23 7.20
C SER A 41 -4.57 -2.39 5.97
N PHE A 42 -3.60 -1.68 5.38
CA PHE A 42 -3.82 -0.99 4.11
C PHE A 42 -4.11 -1.97 2.97
N PHE A 43 -3.49 -3.13 2.99
CA PHE A 43 -3.61 -4.15 1.95
C PHE A 43 -4.76 -5.14 2.22
N ASP A 44 -5.22 -5.30 3.47
CA ASP A 44 -6.36 -6.16 3.82
C ASP A 44 -7.70 -5.52 3.42
N ARG A 45 -7.81 -5.22 2.14
CA ARG A 45 -8.96 -4.59 1.50
C ARG A 45 -9.10 -5.13 0.07
N ARG A 46 -10.18 -4.76 -0.62
CA ARG A 46 -10.39 -5.13 -2.02
C ARG A 46 -9.25 -4.65 -2.91
N ALA A 47 -8.75 -5.53 -3.78
CA ALA A 47 -7.62 -5.25 -4.65
C ALA A 47 -7.82 -4.01 -5.55
N ASP A 48 -9.04 -3.75 -6.02
CA ASP A 48 -9.34 -2.58 -6.85
C ASP A 48 -9.23 -1.25 -6.09
N SER A 49 -9.56 -1.25 -4.80
CA SER A 49 -9.34 -0.09 -3.91
C SER A 49 -7.85 0.11 -3.64
N VAL A 50 -7.16 -0.97 -3.30
CA VAL A 50 -5.70 -0.93 -3.06
C VAL A 50 -4.96 -0.46 -4.32
N ALA A 51 -5.25 -1.03 -5.50
CA ALA A 51 -4.60 -0.66 -6.76
C ALA A 51 -4.73 0.85 -7.05
N ARG A 52 -5.91 1.42 -6.84
CA ARG A 52 -6.14 2.84 -7.03
C ARG A 52 -5.37 3.70 -6.04
N GLU A 53 -5.34 3.31 -4.77
CA GLU A 53 -4.71 4.08 -3.70
C GLU A 53 -3.19 3.91 -3.63
N LEU A 54 -2.64 2.90 -4.29
CA LEU A 54 -1.20 2.75 -4.49
C LEU A 54 -0.63 3.77 -5.50
N LEU A 55 -1.47 4.34 -6.38
CA LEU A 55 -1.00 5.39 -7.28
C LEU A 55 -0.56 6.62 -6.49
N GLY A 56 0.67 7.05 -6.71
CA GLY A 56 1.31 8.13 -5.97
C GLY A 56 2.01 7.70 -4.68
N CYS A 57 1.89 6.45 -4.24
CA CYS A 57 2.75 5.89 -3.20
C CYS A 57 4.17 5.66 -3.70
N TRP A 58 5.10 5.47 -2.78
CA TRP A 58 6.51 5.24 -3.07
C TRP A 58 6.85 3.75 -2.92
N LEU A 59 7.35 3.14 -3.97
CA LEU A 59 8.03 1.85 -3.91
C LEU A 59 9.49 2.09 -3.56
N ILE A 60 9.96 1.51 -2.46
CA ILE A 60 11.31 1.70 -1.93
C ILE A 60 12.11 0.42 -2.11
N VAL A 61 13.32 0.56 -2.62
CA VAL A 61 14.27 -0.54 -2.77
C VAL A 61 15.53 -0.23 -1.97
N GLN A 62 15.88 -1.10 -1.03
CA GLN A 62 17.13 -1.04 -0.29
C GLN A 62 18.23 -1.72 -1.10
N ARG A 63 19.29 -0.99 -1.43
CA ARG A 63 20.48 -1.54 -2.10
C ARG A 63 21.55 -1.98 -1.07
N ALA A 64 22.48 -2.81 -1.51
CA ALA A 64 23.50 -3.40 -0.65
C ALA A 64 24.38 -2.38 0.10
N ASN A 65 24.56 -1.18 -0.46
CA ASN A 65 25.33 -0.09 0.12
C ASN A 65 24.53 0.81 1.06
N GLN A 66 23.44 0.34 1.64
CA GLN A 66 22.48 1.10 2.45
C GLN A 66 21.74 2.23 1.67
N HIS A 67 22.00 2.37 0.38
CA HIS A 67 21.30 3.32 -0.46
C HIS A 67 19.84 2.90 -0.70
N GLN A 68 18.90 3.85 -0.54
CA GLN A 68 17.48 3.64 -0.84
C GLN A 68 17.12 4.34 -2.15
N GLU A 69 16.49 3.59 -3.03
CA GLU A 69 15.86 4.15 -4.22
C GLU A 69 14.36 4.23 -4.01
N LYS A 70 13.78 5.40 -4.31
CA LYS A 70 12.35 5.67 -4.20
C LYS A 70 11.74 5.90 -5.58
N HIS A 71 10.69 5.16 -5.89
CA HIS A 71 10.01 5.23 -7.18
C HIS A 71 8.51 5.43 -6.98
N ARG A 72 7.93 6.49 -7.56
CA ARG A 72 6.48 6.70 -7.53
C ARG A 72 5.76 5.63 -8.33
N ILE A 73 4.72 5.03 -7.75
CA ILE A 73 3.84 4.08 -8.43
C ILE A 73 2.84 4.89 -9.27
N PHE A 74 2.77 4.63 -10.58
CA PHE A 74 1.84 5.32 -11.47
C PHE A 74 0.94 4.36 -12.26
N GLU A 75 1.18 3.05 -12.22
CA GLU A 75 0.36 2.04 -12.90
C GLU A 75 0.28 0.75 -12.07
N ALA A 76 -0.95 0.23 -11.92
CA ALA A 76 -1.24 -1.01 -11.20
C ALA A 76 -2.47 -1.72 -11.80
N GLU A 77 -2.51 -3.06 -11.67
CA GLU A 77 -3.68 -3.87 -12.05
C GLU A 77 -4.22 -4.64 -10.84
N ALA A 78 -5.55 -4.64 -10.69
CA ALA A 78 -6.21 -5.41 -9.65
C ALA A 78 -6.69 -6.78 -10.15
N TYR A 79 -6.47 -7.81 -9.33
CA TYR A 79 -6.94 -9.18 -9.50
C TYR A 79 -7.79 -9.54 -8.28
N LEU A 80 -9.11 -9.79 -8.53
CA LEU A 80 -10.13 -9.72 -7.47
C LEU A 80 -10.40 -11.05 -6.75
N GLY A 81 -9.70 -12.11 -7.09
CA GLY A 81 -9.87 -13.42 -6.45
C GLY A 81 -10.63 -14.43 -7.29
N PRO A 82 -11.39 -15.39 -6.68
CA PRO A 82 -11.88 -16.59 -7.36
C PRO A 82 -12.81 -16.35 -8.54
N HIS A 83 -13.60 -15.28 -8.50
CA HIS A 83 -14.54 -14.94 -9.56
C HIS A 83 -13.90 -14.25 -10.76
N ASP A 84 -12.67 -13.74 -10.59
CA ASP A 84 -11.91 -13.06 -11.64
C ASP A 84 -11.15 -14.09 -12.48
N LEU A 85 -11.63 -14.38 -13.68
CA LEU A 85 -11.05 -15.39 -14.57
C LEU A 85 -9.61 -15.05 -15.03
N ALA A 86 -9.17 -13.81 -14.87
CA ALA A 86 -7.78 -13.43 -15.10
C ALA A 86 -6.88 -13.63 -13.87
N CYS A 87 -7.47 -13.91 -12.70
CA CYS A 87 -6.72 -14.10 -11.47
C CYS A 87 -6.06 -15.49 -11.44
N HIS A 88 -4.78 -15.56 -11.09
CA HIS A 88 -4.06 -16.83 -10.97
C HIS A 88 -4.66 -17.80 -9.95
N GLY A 89 -5.40 -17.28 -8.98
CA GLY A 89 -6.03 -18.08 -7.95
C GLY A 89 -7.46 -18.56 -8.28
N HIS A 90 -8.02 -18.23 -9.45
CA HIS A 90 -9.41 -18.56 -9.76
C HIS A 90 -9.70 -20.07 -9.80
N MET A 91 -8.74 -20.89 -10.15
CA MET A 91 -8.82 -22.36 -10.16
C MET A 91 -8.36 -23.01 -8.84
N GLY A 92 -8.12 -22.22 -7.80
CA GLY A 92 -7.63 -22.70 -6.52
C GLY A 92 -6.11 -22.64 -6.35
N PRO A 93 -5.61 -23.13 -5.19
CA PRO A 93 -4.20 -23.03 -4.85
C PRO A 93 -3.34 -24.04 -5.63
N THR A 94 -2.17 -23.57 -6.04
CA THR A 94 -1.11 -24.39 -6.66
C THR A 94 0.23 -24.04 -6.00
N ARG A 95 1.27 -24.84 -6.24
CA ARG A 95 2.62 -24.51 -5.76
C ARG A 95 3.09 -23.13 -6.23
N ARG A 96 2.67 -22.70 -7.43
CA ARG A 96 3.09 -21.44 -8.05
C ARG A 96 2.40 -20.23 -7.45
N ASN A 97 1.11 -20.34 -7.11
CA ASN A 97 0.29 -19.21 -6.66
C ASN A 97 -0.01 -19.22 -5.15
N ARG A 98 0.60 -20.13 -4.40
CA ARG A 98 0.33 -20.31 -2.95
C ARG A 98 0.43 -19.00 -2.18
N THR A 99 1.45 -18.20 -2.46
CA THR A 99 1.66 -16.91 -1.80
C THR A 99 0.46 -15.98 -1.93
N MET A 100 -0.29 -16.06 -3.03
CA MET A 100 -1.48 -15.24 -3.28
C MET A 100 -2.65 -15.55 -2.33
N PHE A 101 -2.64 -16.73 -1.69
CA PHE A 101 -3.62 -17.15 -0.69
C PHE A 101 -3.18 -16.83 0.75
N GLY A 102 -1.99 -16.26 0.94
CA GLY A 102 -1.47 -15.84 2.23
C GLY A 102 -2.05 -14.51 2.71
N PRO A 103 -1.51 -13.99 3.82
CA PRO A 103 -1.97 -12.74 4.40
C PRO A 103 -1.66 -11.54 3.50
N ALA A 104 -2.46 -10.48 3.64
CA ALA A 104 -2.26 -9.21 2.94
C ALA A 104 -0.93 -8.53 3.32
N GLY A 105 -0.37 -7.75 2.39
CA GLY A 105 0.90 -7.07 2.63
C GLY A 105 2.14 -7.95 2.45
N TYR A 106 2.00 -9.04 1.69
CA TYR A 106 3.12 -9.90 1.28
C TYR A 106 3.36 -9.78 -0.22
N TRP A 107 4.62 -9.85 -0.63
CA TRP A 107 4.99 -9.88 -2.04
C TRP A 107 4.65 -11.24 -2.64
N TYR A 108 3.91 -11.24 -3.75
CA TYR A 108 3.70 -12.39 -4.61
C TYR A 108 4.49 -12.18 -5.90
N VAL A 109 5.55 -12.95 -6.07
CA VAL A 109 6.46 -12.83 -7.22
C VAL A 109 6.51 -14.13 -8.00
N TYR A 110 6.16 -14.06 -9.28
CA TYR A 110 6.19 -15.22 -10.16
C TYR A 110 6.86 -14.90 -11.50
N LEU A 111 7.39 -15.95 -12.14
CA LEU A 111 8.00 -15.86 -13.46
C LEU A 111 6.93 -16.02 -14.56
N CYS A 112 6.83 -15.04 -15.46
CA CYS A 112 5.93 -15.04 -16.60
C CYS A 112 6.70 -15.43 -17.86
N TYR A 113 6.17 -16.40 -18.63
CA TYR A 113 6.78 -16.94 -19.85
C TYR A 113 8.26 -17.35 -19.69
N GLY A 114 8.70 -17.71 -18.50
CA GLY A 114 10.09 -18.08 -18.23
C GLY A 114 11.11 -16.94 -18.30
N MET A 115 10.69 -15.69 -18.52
CA MET A 115 11.58 -14.57 -18.80
C MET A 115 11.40 -13.36 -17.88
N HIS A 116 10.20 -13.08 -17.41
CA HIS A 116 9.90 -11.85 -16.69
C HIS A 116 9.30 -12.12 -15.34
N TRP A 117 9.91 -11.57 -14.29
CA TRP A 117 9.33 -11.56 -12.97
C TRP A 117 8.16 -10.56 -12.92
N MET A 118 7.11 -10.92 -12.21
CA MET A 118 5.93 -10.08 -11.97
C MET A 118 5.80 -9.81 -10.48
N LEU A 119 5.82 -8.52 -10.11
CA LEU A 119 5.76 -8.08 -8.72
C LEU A 119 4.33 -7.71 -8.35
N ASN A 120 3.75 -8.48 -7.43
CA ASN A 120 2.41 -8.23 -6.91
C ASN A 120 2.45 -8.10 -5.40
N VAL A 121 1.49 -7.36 -4.84
CA VAL A 121 1.18 -7.37 -3.41
C VAL A 121 -0.13 -8.13 -3.18
N VAL A 122 -0.12 -9.07 -2.23
CA VAL A 122 -1.32 -9.80 -1.79
C VAL A 122 -2.26 -8.84 -1.06
N THR A 123 -3.56 -8.94 -1.37
CA THR A 123 -4.60 -8.07 -0.81
C THR A 123 -5.80 -8.86 -0.31
N GLY A 124 -6.59 -8.25 0.58
CA GLY A 124 -7.77 -8.87 1.18
C GLY A 124 -7.41 -9.92 2.22
N ARG A 125 -8.44 -10.52 2.81
CA ARG A 125 -8.27 -11.50 3.89
C ARG A 125 -7.47 -12.73 3.43
N GLU A 126 -6.74 -13.32 4.33
CA GLU A 126 -6.06 -14.59 4.11
C GLU A 126 -7.03 -15.68 3.59
N GLY A 127 -6.55 -16.49 2.66
CA GLY A 127 -7.34 -17.48 1.94
C GLY A 127 -8.06 -16.95 0.69
N LEU A 128 -8.14 -15.62 0.50
CA LEU A 128 -8.67 -15.01 -0.72
C LEU A 128 -7.52 -14.73 -1.69
N PRO A 129 -7.48 -15.36 -2.88
CA PRO A 129 -6.39 -15.16 -3.84
C PRO A 129 -6.55 -13.85 -4.62
N ALA A 130 -6.40 -12.73 -3.94
CA ALA A 130 -6.46 -11.40 -4.53
C ALA A 130 -5.11 -10.70 -4.45
N ALA A 131 -4.77 -9.92 -5.46
CA ALA A 131 -3.50 -9.20 -5.50
C ALA A 131 -3.56 -7.95 -6.40
N VAL A 132 -2.56 -7.09 -6.23
CA VAL A 132 -2.31 -5.95 -7.11
C VAL A 132 -0.95 -6.12 -7.78
N LEU A 133 -0.93 -6.17 -9.11
CA LEU A 133 0.30 -6.17 -9.91
C LEU A 133 0.80 -4.74 -10.11
N LEU A 134 2.05 -4.48 -9.76
CA LEU A 134 2.72 -3.22 -10.09
C LEU A 134 3.21 -3.26 -11.54
N ARG A 135 2.88 -2.23 -12.33
CA ARG A 135 3.20 -2.17 -13.76
C ARG A 135 4.05 -0.97 -14.15
N GLY A 136 3.92 0.14 -13.42
CA GLY A 136 4.66 1.36 -13.70
C GLY A 136 5.14 2.04 -12.43
N VAL A 137 6.46 2.32 -12.37
CA VAL A 137 7.10 3.04 -11.28
C VAL A 137 8.20 3.98 -11.78
N GLY A 138 8.30 5.17 -11.20
CA GLY A 138 9.28 6.18 -11.61
C GLY A 138 9.14 6.53 -13.10
N ALA A 139 10.16 6.27 -13.89
CA ALA A 139 10.16 6.43 -15.35
C ALA A 139 9.98 5.10 -16.10
N THR A 140 9.70 4.00 -15.41
CA THR A 140 9.68 2.65 -16.01
C THR A 140 8.26 2.14 -16.16
N GLU A 141 7.86 1.85 -17.39
CA GLU A 141 6.60 1.21 -17.77
C GLU A 141 6.81 -0.28 -18.10
N GLY A 142 5.82 -1.09 -17.70
CA GLY A 142 5.77 -2.52 -17.95
C GLY A 142 6.35 -3.35 -16.80
N PRO A 143 5.62 -4.40 -16.36
CA PRO A 143 5.94 -5.14 -15.13
C PRO A 143 7.27 -5.88 -15.21
N GLY A 144 7.62 -6.44 -16.36
CA GLY A 144 8.91 -7.12 -16.56
C GLY A 144 10.10 -6.17 -16.57
N ARG A 145 9.96 -4.97 -17.19
CA ARG A 145 11.00 -3.94 -17.15
C ARG A 145 11.20 -3.39 -15.75
N LEU A 146 10.08 -3.16 -15.03
CA LEU A 146 10.07 -2.72 -13.65
C LEU A 146 10.87 -3.69 -12.76
N THR A 147 10.56 -4.98 -12.80
CA THR A 147 11.26 -5.98 -11.97
C THR A 147 12.74 -6.11 -12.34
N LYS A 148 13.10 -6.00 -13.62
CA LYS A 148 14.49 -5.99 -14.07
C LYS A 148 15.26 -4.78 -13.53
N MET A 149 14.68 -3.58 -13.62
CA MET A 149 15.27 -2.33 -13.12
C MET A 149 15.48 -2.39 -11.60
N LEU A 150 14.50 -2.92 -10.86
CA LEU A 150 14.55 -3.02 -9.40
C LEU A 150 15.40 -4.20 -8.89
N GLY A 151 15.80 -5.14 -9.75
CA GLY A 151 16.47 -6.38 -9.34
C GLY A 151 15.54 -7.35 -8.60
N VAL A 152 14.24 -7.29 -8.87
CA VAL A 152 13.24 -8.16 -8.23
C VAL A 152 13.28 -9.55 -8.87
N THR A 153 13.43 -10.57 -8.02
CA THR A 153 13.44 -11.98 -8.41
C THR A 153 12.57 -12.80 -7.43
N LYS A 154 12.59 -14.12 -7.56
CA LYS A 154 11.91 -15.06 -6.65
C LYS A 154 12.25 -14.83 -5.16
N GLN A 155 13.38 -14.22 -4.85
CA GLN A 155 13.80 -13.96 -3.46
C GLN A 155 12.80 -13.12 -2.65
N TYR A 156 11.97 -12.33 -3.30
CA TYR A 156 10.94 -11.53 -2.64
C TYR A 156 9.60 -12.26 -2.47
N ASP A 157 9.37 -13.37 -3.17
CA ASP A 157 8.12 -14.11 -3.05
C ASP A 157 7.89 -14.64 -1.63
N GLY A 158 6.75 -14.30 -1.04
CA GLY A 158 6.42 -14.65 0.34
C GLY A 158 7.09 -13.78 1.41
N LYS A 159 7.81 -12.72 1.05
CA LYS A 159 8.30 -11.75 2.02
C LYS A 159 7.26 -10.68 2.32
N ARG A 160 7.24 -10.20 3.56
CA ARG A 160 6.40 -9.09 3.99
C ARG A 160 6.90 -7.76 3.40
N LEU A 161 5.97 -6.83 3.12
CA LEU A 161 6.28 -5.48 2.67
C LEU A 161 6.75 -4.63 3.86
N GLU A 162 8.02 -4.74 4.19
CA GLU A 162 8.65 -4.02 5.31
C GLU A 162 10.13 -3.75 5.02
N PRO A 163 10.74 -2.74 5.66
CA PRO A 163 12.13 -2.35 5.37
C PRO A 163 13.15 -3.48 5.49
N ILE A 164 12.99 -4.38 6.46
CA ILE A 164 13.91 -5.52 6.65
C ILE A 164 13.90 -6.50 5.46
N SER A 165 12.83 -6.52 4.66
CA SER A 165 12.77 -7.34 3.44
C SER A 165 13.59 -6.74 2.29
N GLY A 166 13.98 -5.48 2.38
CA GLY A 166 14.67 -4.72 1.34
C GLY A 166 13.78 -4.17 0.24
N LEU A 167 12.46 -4.40 0.31
CA LEU A 167 11.47 -3.89 -0.65
C LEU A 167 10.15 -3.63 0.08
N TRP A 168 9.69 -2.37 0.08
CA TRP A 168 8.45 -1.98 0.77
C TRP A 168 7.77 -0.80 0.08
N ILE A 169 6.59 -0.42 0.57
CA ILE A 169 5.84 0.72 0.05
C ILE A 169 5.61 1.73 1.17
N GLU A 170 5.91 2.99 0.89
CA GLU A 170 5.63 4.14 1.75
C GLU A 170 4.45 4.95 1.20
N ARG A 171 3.72 5.60 2.10
CA ARG A 171 2.62 6.49 1.75
C ARG A 171 3.14 7.66 0.91
N GLY A 172 2.38 8.00 -0.12
CA GLY A 172 2.62 9.18 -0.93
C GLY A 172 1.46 10.17 -0.83
N ASP A 173 1.51 11.23 -1.62
CA ASP A 173 0.51 12.31 -1.61
C ASP A 173 -0.86 11.89 -2.17
N GLY A 174 -0.95 10.67 -2.70
CA GLY A 174 -2.13 10.16 -3.37
C GLY A 174 -2.39 10.86 -4.72
N VAL A 175 -3.38 10.36 -5.45
CA VAL A 175 -3.79 10.91 -6.74
C VAL A 175 -5.27 11.22 -6.72
N PRO A 176 -5.71 12.45 -7.08
CA PRO A 176 -7.13 12.77 -7.22
C PRO A 176 -7.83 11.81 -8.19
N ARG A 177 -9.01 11.30 -7.82
CA ARG A 177 -9.75 10.32 -8.63
C ARG A 177 -9.97 10.74 -10.08
N ARG A 178 -10.17 12.04 -10.34
CA ARG A 178 -10.35 12.60 -11.70
C ARG A 178 -9.12 12.46 -12.60
N GLN A 179 -7.94 12.26 -12.03
CA GLN A 179 -6.69 12.06 -12.77
C GLN A 179 -6.36 10.60 -13.00
N ILE A 180 -7.10 9.68 -12.37
CA ILE A 180 -6.89 8.24 -12.52
C ILE A 180 -7.68 7.74 -13.71
N GLN A 181 -6.97 7.24 -14.69
CA GLN A 181 -7.55 6.49 -15.81
C GLN A 181 -7.80 5.04 -15.38
N ARG A 182 -8.90 4.48 -15.91
CA ARG A 182 -9.26 3.09 -15.70
C ARG A 182 -9.43 2.44 -17.07
N THR A 183 -8.72 1.35 -17.30
CA THR A 183 -8.73 0.62 -18.57
C THR A 183 -8.78 -0.88 -18.34
N PRO A 184 -9.05 -1.69 -19.37
CA PRO A 184 -8.81 -3.13 -19.32
C PRO A 184 -7.35 -3.44 -18.95
N ARG A 185 -7.16 -4.59 -18.30
CA ARG A 185 -5.83 -5.14 -17.97
C ARG A 185 -5.13 -5.64 -19.23
N ILE A 186 -3.81 -5.70 -19.18
CA ILE A 186 -2.99 -6.12 -20.32
C ILE A 186 -2.65 -7.61 -20.23
N GLY A 187 -2.78 -8.34 -21.35
CA GLY A 187 -2.39 -9.75 -21.42
C GLY A 187 -3.38 -10.74 -20.84
N VAL A 188 -4.64 -10.34 -20.67
CA VAL A 188 -5.71 -11.16 -20.06
C VAL A 188 -6.86 -11.50 -21.02
N SER A 189 -6.62 -11.48 -22.34
CA SER A 189 -7.64 -11.74 -23.38
C SER A 189 -8.36 -13.09 -23.21
N TYR A 190 -7.69 -14.07 -22.60
CA TYR A 190 -8.25 -15.39 -22.28
C TYR A 190 -9.36 -15.37 -21.21
N ALA A 191 -9.49 -14.28 -20.47
CA ALA A 191 -10.38 -14.19 -19.29
C ALA A 191 -11.84 -13.87 -19.64
N LYS A 192 -12.29 -14.09 -20.87
CA LYS A 192 -13.66 -13.84 -21.35
C LYS A 192 -14.11 -12.42 -20.99
N HIS A 193 -15.33 -12.27 -20.45
CA HIS A 193 -15.90 -10.98 -20.02
C HIS A 193 -15.11 -10.26 -18.91
N TRP A 194 -14.14 -10.93 -18.28
CA TRP A 194 -13.20 -10.31 -17.35
C TRP A 194 -12.06 -9.56 -18.04
N ALA A 195 -11.80 -9.85 -19.32
CA ALA A 195 -10.79 -9.15 -20.10
C ALA A 195 -11.10 -7.66 -20.22
N ASP A 196 -12.38 -7.31 -20.41
CA ASP A 196 -12.84 -5.92 -20.63
C ASP A 196 -13.06 -5.13 -19.34
N LYS A 197 -12.97 -5.78 -18.17
CA LYS A 197 -13.17 -5.09 -16.89
C LYS A 197 -12.09 -4.01 -16.69
N PRO A 198 -12.47 -2.76 -16.33
CA PRO A 198 -11.53 -1.64 -16.16
C PRO A 198 -10.80 -1.74 -14.81
N LEU A 199 -9.96 -2.76 -14.67
CA LEU A 199 -9.22 -3.11 -13.45
C LEU A 199 -7.73 -2.76 -13.53
N ARG A 200 -7.30 -2.03 -14.54
CA ARG A 200 -6.01 -1.39 -14.64
C ARG A 200 -6.18 0.10 -14.35
N TYR A 201 -5.40 0.60 -13.41
CA TYR A 201 -5.40 1.96 -12.90
C TYR A 201 -4.07 2.61 -13.25
N LEU A 202 -4.11 3.79 -13.87
CA LEU A 202 -2.90 4.51 -14.23
C LEU A 202 -3.12 6.02 -14.20
N VAL A 203 -2.03 6.72 -14.03
CA VAL A 203 -1.97 8.19 -14.14
C VAL A 203 -0.81 8.57 -15.06
N ASN A 204 -0.89 9.75 -15.67
CA ASN A 204 0.25 10.27 -16.41
C ASN A 204 1.40 10.52 -15.42
N PRO A 205 2.56 9.89 -15.57
CA PRO A 205 3.68 10.06 -14.64
C PRO A 205 4.20 11.50 -14.57
N SER A 206 3.92 12.35 -15.54
CA SER A 206 4.30 13.77 -15.53
C SER A 206 3.62 14.59 -14.43
N ILE A 207 2.56 14.05 -13.79
CA ILE A 207 1.95 14.69 -12.61
C ILE A 207 2.85 14.63 -11.38
N PHE A 208 3.77 13.67 -11.36
CA PHE A 208 4.79 13.58 -10.34
C PHE A 208 6.01 14.34 -10.86
N ASP A 209 6.43 15.40 -10.17
CA ASP A 209 7.58 16.21 -10.58
C ASP A 209 8.76 15.30 -10.97
N SER A 210 9.45 15.65 -12.05
CA SER A 210 10.52 14.84 -12.68
C SER A 210 11.74 14.53 -11.77
N ARG A 211 11.71 14.97 -10.51
CA ARG A 211 12.70 14.67 -9.46
C ARG A 211 12.43 13.38 -8.69
N THR A 212 11.71 12.43 -9.25
CA THR A 212 11.10 11.28 -8.57
C THR A 212 12.09 10.14 -8.24
N VAL A 213 13.36 10.30 -8.51
CA VAL A 213 14.42 9.44 -7.96
C VAL A 213 15.15 10.23 -6.87
N ILE A 214 14.65 10.15 -5.65
CA ILE A 214 15.37 10.75 -4.51
C ILE A 214 16.47 9.76 -4.13
N ARG A 215 17.71 10.12 -4.46
CA ARG A 215 18.89 9.43 -3.96
C ARG A 215 19.21 10.02 -2.59
N SER A 216 18.78 9.38 -1.51
CA SER A 216 19.25 9.71 -0.16
C SER A 216 20.59 9.03 0.03
N GLY A 217 21.66 9.74 -0.29
CA GLY A 217 23.01 9.38 0.13
C GLY A 217 23.36 10.17 1.39
N LEU A 218 23.70 9.52 2.44
CA LEU A 218 24.56 9.98 3.53
C LEU A 218 25.76 9.06 3.59
#